data_3c6bb4c378745c22cc98bfa88af15dfb
#
_entry.id   3c6bb4c378745c22cc98bfa88af15dfb
#
_cell.length_a   1.000
_cell.length_b   1.000
_cell.length_c   1.000
_cell.angle_alpha   90.00
_cell.angle_beta   90.00
_cell.angle_gamma   90.00
#
_symmetry.space_group_name_H-M   'P 1'
#
loop_
_entity.id
_entity.type
_entity.pdbx_description
1 polymer ?
#
loop_
_entity_poly.entity_id
_entity_poly.type
_entity_poly.pdbx_seq_one_letter_code
_entity_poly.pdbx_strand_id
1 'polypeptide(L)'
;MKKENKNILDELLWRGLINQTTDEKELKKRLEKPIVLFCGFDVTADSFHVGHRLPIVTLKRFAQYNHQAISLLGNGTSLIGDPSGKNTERQLNSEEKVNKWMWVEVLFLCVGMKEC
;
A
#
# COMPACT_ATOMS: atom_id res chain seq x y z
N MET A 1 -0.78 16.19 -24.22
CA MET A 1 0.00 15.01 -24.65
C MET A 1 -0.83 13.77 -24.40
N LYS A 2 -1.23 13.04 -25.43
CA LYS A 2 -1.81 11.70 -25.25
C LYS A 2 -0.74 10.83 -24.59
N LYS A 3 -0.96 10.39 -23.35
CA LYS A 3 -0.17 9.32 -22.76
C LYS A 3 -0.37 8.11 -23.66
N GLU A 4 0.66 7.71 -24.40
CA GLU A 4 0.70 6.36 -24.98
C GLU A 4 0.31 5.39 -23.89
N ASN A 5 -0.45 4.38 -24.26
CA ASN A 5 -0.97 3.32 -23.36
C ASN A 5 0.21 2.50 -22.79
N LYS A 6 1.03 3.14 -21.98
CA LYS A 6 2.18 2.52 -21.34
C LYS A 6 1.66 1.71 -20.16
N ASN A 7 1.95 0.43 -20.15
CA ASN A 7 1.58 -0.43 -19.02
C ASN A 7 2.28 0.07 -17.75
N ILE A 8 1.53 0.17 -16.65
CA ILE A 8 2.11 0.65 -15.39
C ILE A 8 3.29 -0.20 -14.91
N LEU A 9 3.29 -1.51 -15.23
CA LEU A 9 4.38 -2.40 -14.86
C LEU A 9 5.71 -1.93 -15.46
N ASP A 10 5.71 -1.48 -16.72
CA ASP A 10 6.91 -0.96 -17.39
C ASP A 10 7.44 0.31 -16.69
N GLU A 11 6.55 1.18 -16.20
CA GLU A 11 6.96 2.35 -15.44
C GLU A 11 7.56 1.98 -14.08
N LEU A 12 6.94 1.03 -13.37
CA LEU A 12 7.41 0.58 -12.06
C LEU A 12 8.77 -0.12 -12.16
N LEU A 13 8.97 -0.93 -13.20
CA LEU A 13 10.26 -1.58 -13.50
C LEU A 13 11.34 -0.54 -13.82
N TRP A 14 11.03 0.42 -14.69
CA TRP A 14 11.97 1.49 -15.03
C TRP A 14 12.41 2.32 -13.81
N ARG A 15 11.51 2.53 -12.86
CA ARG A 15 11.80 3.25 -11.61
C ARG A 15 12.49 2.41 -10.55
N GLY A 16 12.69 1.12 -10.78
CA GLY A 16 13.26 0.21 -9.78
C GLY A 16 12.35 -0.01 -8.56
N LEU A 17 11.03 0.12 -8.73
CA LEU A 17 10.05 -0.03 -7.65
C LEU A 17 9.54 -1.46 -7.49
N ILE A 18 9.97 -2.38 -8.33
CA ILE A 18 9.63 -3.79 -8.26
C ILE A 18 10.87 -4.57 -7.86
N ASN A 19 10.79 -5.25 -6.74
CA ASN A 19 11.82 -6.18 -6.29
C ASN A 19 11.53 -7.60 -6.76
N GLN A 20 10.27 -8.03 -6.64
CA GLN A 20 9.85 -9.40 -6.96
C GLN A 20 8.39 -9.42 -7.38
N THR A 21 8.07 -10.30 -8.33
CA THR A 21 6.70 -10.62 -8.76
C THR A 21 6.55 -12.13 -8.80
N THR A 22 5.34 -12.62 -8.60
CA THR A 22 5.03 -14.06 -8.70
C THR A 22 5.10 -14.53 -10.15
N ASP A 23 4.48 -13.75 -11.06
CA ASP A 23 4.51 -13.99 -12.51
C ASP A 23 4.42 -12.64 -13.23
N GLU A 24 5.54 -12.20 -13.80
CA GLU A 24 5.63 -10.90 -14.46
C GLU A 24 4.82 -10.86 -15.77
N LYS A 25 4.83 -11.95 -16.53
CA LYS A 25 4.13 -12.01 -17.83
C LYS A 25 2.62 -11.97 -17.66
N GLU A 26 2.11 -12.76 -16.73
CA GLU A 26 0.68 -12.79 -16.41
C GLU A 26 0.24 -11.46 -15.79
N LEU A 27 1.04 -10.87 -14.89
CA LEU A 27 0.78 -9.56 -14.30
C LEU A 27 0.71 -8.48 -15.37
N LYS A 28 1.66 -8.44 -16.30
CA LYS A 28 1.66 -7.48 -17.40
C LYS A 28 0.40 -7.57 -18.26
N LYS A 29 -0.04 -8.78 -18.59
CA LYS A 29 -1.27 -9.03 -19.33
C LYS A 29 -2.52 -8.57 -18.57
N ARG A 30 -2.59 -8.82 -17.26
CA ARG A 30 -3.71 -8.38 -16.42
C ARG A 30 -3.80 -6.87 -16.33
N LEU A 31 -2.66 -6.19 -16.28
CA LEU A 31 -2.56 -4.74 -16.20
C LEU A 31 -2.87 -4.00 -17.51
N GLU A 32 -3.15 -4.72 -18.61
CA GLU A 32 -3.69 -4.12 -19.84
C GLU A 32 -5.15 -3.64 -19.67
N LYS A 33 -5.86 -4.16 -18.68
CA LYS A 33 -7.25 -3.81 -18.35
C LYS A 33 -7.32 -3.24 -16.95
N PRO A 34 -8.33 -2.38 -16.65
CA PRO A 34 -8.56 -1.93 -15.30
C PRO A 34 -8.77 -3.11 -14.35
N ILE A 35 -8.01 -3.14 -13.27
CA ILE A 35 -8.12 -4.13 -12.19
C ILE A 35 -8.34 -3.46 -10.85
N VAL A 36 -8.81 -4.21 -9.89
CA VAL A 36 -8.85 -3.84 -8.48
C VAL A 36 -7.63 -4.46 -7.81
N LEU A 37 -6.87 -3.66 -7.08
CA LEU A 37 -5.72 -4.10 -6.29
C LEU A 37 -5.77 -3.49 -4.90
N PHE A 38 -5.14 -4.14 -3.96
CA PHE A 38 -5.04 -3.63 -2.59
C PHE A 38 -3.64 -3.79 -2.02
N CYS A 39 -3.32 -2.94 -1.06
CA CYS A 39 -2.14 -3.08 -0.21
C CYS A 39 -2.56 -2.98 1.25
N GLY A 40 -2.11 -3.94 2.07
CA GLY A 40 -2.36 -3.97 3.50
C GLY A 40 -1.33 -3.13 4.26
N PHE A 41 -1.79 -2.42 5.28
CA PHE A 41 -0.97 -1.68 6.22
C PHE A 41 -1.34 -2.08 7.65
N ASP A 42 -0.34 -2.40 8.46
CA ASP A 42 -0.54 -2.65 9.88
C ASP A 42 -0.41 -1.35 10.67
N VAL A 43 -1.39 -1.08 11.51
CA VAL A 43 -1.42 0.08 12.40
C VAL A 43 -0.63 -0.23 13.66
N THR A 44 0.67 -0.01 13.63
CA THR A 44 1.58 -0.36 14.74
C THR A 44 2.16 0.82 15.51
N ALA A 45 1.88 2.05 15.07
CA ALA A 45 2.39 3.29 15.66
C ALA A 45 1.48 4.48 15.34
N ASP A 46 1.71 5.60 16.06
CA ASP A 46 0.93 6.85 15.92
C ASP A 46 1.22 7.59 14.61
N SER A 47 2.17 7.13 13.81
CA SER A 47 2.51 7.79 12.55
C SER A 47 3.09 6.82 11.53
N PHE A 48 2.84 7.12 10.26
CA PHE A 48 3.52 6.46 9.17
C PHE A 48 5.00 6.89 9.12
N HIS A 49 5.89 5.92 9.04
CA HIS A 49 7.27 6.17 8.70
C HIS A 49 7.50 6.12 7.18
N VAL A 50 8.69 6.50 6.74
CA VAL A 50 9.07 6.56 5.32
C VAL A 50 8.82 5.25 4.56
N GLY A 51 8.91 4.10 5.22
CA GLY A 51 8.63 2.79 4.62
C GLY A 51 7.17 2.60 4.17
N HIS A 52 6.21 3.24 4.84
CA HIS A 52 4.80 3.21 4.44
C HIS A 52 4.51 4.14 3.24
N ARG A 53 5.34 5.16 3.04
CA ARG A 53 5.16 6.12 1.94
C ARG A 53 5.29 5.47 0.56
N LEU A 54 6.21 4.52 0.42
CA LEU A 54 6.47 3.87 -0.86
C LEU A 54 5.26 3.07 -1.40
N PRO A 55 4.62 2.19 -0.62
CA PRO A 55 3.39 1.51 -1.04
C PRO A 55 2.25 2.48 -1.36
N ILE A 56 2.08 3.57 -0.59
CA ILE A 56 1.04 4.58 -0.84
C ILE A 56 1.26 5.26 -2.18
N VAL A 57 2.47 5.70 -2.47
CA VAL A 57 2.82 6.31 -3.76
C VAL A 57 2.63 5.32 -4.90
N THR A 58 2.90 4.05 -4.68
CA THR A 58 2.68 2.99 -5.68
C THR A 58 1.19 2.80 -5.96
N LEU A 59 0.34 2.71 -4.93
CA LEU A 59 -1.12 2.65 -5.10
C LEU A 59 -1.65 3.85 -5.89
N LYS A 60 -1.16 5.06 -5.59
CA LYS A 60 -1.51 6.29 -6.32
C LYS A 60 -1.14 6.19 -7.81
N ARG A 61 0.02 5.63 -8.14
CA ARG A 61 0.42 5.40 -9.53
C ARG A 61 -0.54 4.44 -10.24
N PHE A 62 -0.94 3.35 -9.60
CA PHE A 62 -1.95 2.44 -10.16
C PHE A 62 -3.27 3.17 -10.43
N ALA A 63 -3.73 4.03 -9.52
CA ALA A 63 -4.92 4.84 -9.73
C ALA A 63 -4.79 5.80 -10.94
N GLN A 64 -3.60 6.38 -11.17
CA GLN A 64 -3.33 7.22 -12.34
C GLN A 64 -3.37 6.46 -13.68
N TYR A 65 -3.24 5.14 -13.64
CA TYR A 65 -3.33 4.24 -14.79
C TYR A 65 -4.71 3.58 -14.93
N ASN A 66 -5.73 4.16 -14.29
CA ASN A 66 -7.12 3.70 -14.29
C ASN A 66 -7.37 2.35 -13.60
N HIS A 67 -6.50 1.94 -12.69
CA HIS A 67 -6.75 0.82 -11.81
C HIS A 67 -7.41 1.31 -10.51
N GLN A 68 -8.24 0.47 -9.90
CA GLN A 68 -8.84 0.78 -8.60
C GLN A 68 -7.89 0.32 -7.48
N ALA A 69 -7.27 1.27 -6.81
CA ALA A 69 -6.35 1.01 -5.70
C ALA A 69 -7.07 1.16 -4.36
N ILE A 70 -6.93 0.15 -3.50
CA ILE A 70 -7.53 0.08 -2.17
C ILE A 70 -6.43 -0.02 -1.11
N SER A 71 -6.45 0.85 -0.12
CA SER A 71 -5.64 0.74 1.08
C SER A 71 -6.41 -0.04 2.14
N LEU A 72 -5.88 -1.17 2.58
CA LEU A 72 -6.47 -2.01 3.61
C LEU A 72 -5.73 -1.81 4.93
N LEU A 73 -6.42 -1.32 5.94
CA LEU A 73 -5.86 -1.17 7.28
C LEU A 73 -6.18 -2.41 8.14
N GLY A 74 -5.14 -3.06 8.65
CA GLY A 74 -5.26 -4.23 9.51
C GLY A 74 -5.51 -3.83 10.96
N ASN A 75 -6.77 -3.90 11.44
CA ASN A 75 -7.10 -3.63 12.83
C ASN A 75 -6.79 -4.84 13.73
N GLY A 76 -7.20 -6.04 13.33
CA GLY A 76 -7.00 -7.27 14.12
C GLY A 76 -5.52 -7.64 14.28
N THR A 77 -4.74 -7.54 13.23
CA THR A 77 -3.29 -7.81 13.23
C THR A 77 -2.52 -6.80 14.08
N SER A 78 -3.01 -5.56 14.14
CA SER A 78 -2.41 -4.50 14.97
C SER A 78 -2.60 -4.71 16.47
N LEU A 79 -3.69 -5.38 16.86
CA LEU A 79 -3.95 -5.75 18.26
C LEU A 79 -3.03 -6.87 18.76
N ILE A 80 -2.77 -7.87 17.89
CA ILE A 80 -1.98 -9.05 18.23
C ILE A 80 -0.47 -8.79 18.03
N GLY A 81 -0.11 -7.90 17.11
CA GLY A 81 1.28 -7.65 16.72
C GLY A 81 1.85 -8.80 15.89
N ASP A 82 2.03 -8.60 14.60
CA ASP A 82 2.66 -9.59 13.72
C ASP A 82 4.14 -9.78 14.10
N PRO A 83 4.57 -11.04 14.46
CA PRO A 83 5.94 -11.34 14.84
C PRO A 83 6.90 -11.41 13.64
N SER A 84 6.52 -10.95 12.43
CA SER A 84 7.32 -11.08 11.21
C SER A 84 8.76 -10.59 11.39
N GLY A 85 9.66 -11.54 11.58
CA GLY A 85 11.11 -11.36 11.54
C GLY A 85 11.79 -10.91 12.83
N LYS A 86 11.14 -10.89 13.98
CA LYS A 86 11.77 -10.58 15.28
C LYS A 86 11.41 -11.62 16.34
N ASN A 87 12.43 -12.16 17.02
CA ASN A 87 12.31 -13.17 18.08
C ASN A 87 11.70 -12.64 19.41
N THR A 88 11.11 -11.47 19.44
CA THR A 88 10.49 -10.88 20.63
C THR A 88 9.00 -10.67 20.39
N GLU A 89 8.18 -11.26 21.27
CA GLU A 89 6.75 -10.98 21.32
C GLU A 89 6.51 -9.47 21.47
N ARG A 90 5.73 -8.90 20.54
CA ARG A 90 5.29 -7.52 20.67
C ARG A 90 4.25 -7.43 21.77
N GLN A 91 4.34 -6.40 22.61
CA GLN A 91 3.30 -6.12 23.59
C GLN A 91 1.96 -5.87 22.88
N LEU A 92 0.90 -6.49 23.43
CA LEU A 92 -0.46 -6.27 22.96
C LEU A 92 -0.83 -4.78 23.11
N ASN A 93 -1.28 -4.17 22.02
CA ASN A 93 -1.79 -2.80 22.07
C ASN A 93 -3.26 -2.81 22.54
N SER A 94 -3.66 -1.77 23.28
CA SER A 94 -5.07 -1.60 23.62
C SER A 94 -5.89 -1.25 22.36
N GLU A 95 -7.13 -1.73 22.31
CA GLU A 95 -8.06 -1.46 21.21
C GLU A 95 -8.27 0.05 20.98
N GLU A 96 -8.40 0.81 22.07
CA GLU A 96 -8.54 2.26 22.01
C GLU A 96 -7.34 2.95 21.35
N LYS A 97 -6.13 2.49 21.67
CA LYS A 97 -4.88 3.02 21.10
C LYS A 97 -4.77 2.71 19.60
N VAL A 98 -5.11 1.48 19.20
CA VAL A 98 -5.11 1.06 17.80
C VAL A 98 -6.15 1.84 17.00
N ASN A 99 -7.36 2.02 17.52
CA ASN A 99 -8.41 2.80 16.89
C ASN A 99 -7.99 4.26 16.67
N LYS A 100 -7.34 4.89 17.65
CA LYS A 100 -6.81 6.24 17.50
C LYS A 100 -5.77 6.35 16.39
N TRP A 101 -4.84 5.41 16.32
CA TRP A 101 -3.83 5.36 15.27
C TRP A 101 -4.44 5.15 13.88
N MET A 102 -5.45 4.28 13.79
CA MET A 102 -6.15 4.01 12.54
C MET A 102 -6.78 5.28 11.94
N TRP A 103 -7.38 6.15 12.75
CA TRP A 103 -7.93 7.43 12.28
C TRP A 103 -6.86 8.37 11.73
N VAL A 104 -5.71 8.44 12.37
CA VAL A 104 -4.57 9.26 11.90
C VAL A 104 -4.08 8.74 10.55
N GLU A 105 -3.98 7.44 10.40
CA GLU A 105 -3.53 6.80 9.15
C GLU A 105 -4.53 6.99 8.01
N VAL A 106 -5.83 6.85 8.27
CA VAL A 106 -6.87 7.14 7.28
C VAL A 106 -6.78 8.59 6.79
N LEU A 107 -6.59 9.54 7.71
CA LEU A 107 -6.45 10.94 7.36
C LEU A 107 -5.22 11.18 6.48
N PHE A 108 -4.09 10.56 6.82
CA PHE A 108 -2.84 10.67 6.05
C PHE A 108 -2.97 10.09 4.63
N LEU A 109 -3.62 8.94 4.50
CA LEU A 109 -3.93 8.32 3.21
C LEU A 109 -4.84 9.20 2.36
N CYS A 110 -5.88 9.77 2.96
CA CYS A 110 -6.80 10.67 2.26
C CYS A 110 -6.11 11.93 1.75
N VAL A 111 -5.22 12.53 2.54
CA VAL A 111 -4.43 13.72 2.14
C VAL A 111 -3.45 13.34 1.04
N GLY A 112 -2.70 12.26 1.21
CA GLY A 112 -1.72 11.82 0.21
C GLY A 112 -2.32 11.41 -1.15
N MET A 113 -3.61 11.06 -1.19
CA MET A 113 -4.33 10.74 -2.43
C MET A 113 -5.00 11.96 -3.08
N LYS A 114 -5.28 13.02 -2.34
CA LYS A 114 -5.94 14.24 -2.86
C LYS A 114 -5.00 15.23 -3.54
N GLU A 115 -3.73 15.21 -3.25
CA GLU A 115 -2.74 16.13 -3.83
C GLU A 115 -2.22 15.65 -5.20
N CYS A 116 -3.14 15.46 -6.14
CA CYS A 116 -2.78 15.26 -7.56
C CYS A 116 -3.84 15.83 -8.45
#